data_71b3d2806fd34a8315fbd937d76be083
#
_entry.id   71b3d2806fd34a8315fbd937d76be083
#
_cell.length_a   1.000
_cell.length_b   1.000
_cell.length_c   1.000
_cell.angle_alpha   90.00
_cell.angle_beta   90.00
_cell.angle_gamma   90.00
#
_symmetry.space_group_name_H-M   'P 1'
#
loop_
_entity.id
_entity.type
_entity.pdbx_description
1 polymer ?
#
loop_
_entity_poly.entity_id
_entity_poly.type
_entity_poly.pdbx_seq_one_letter_code
_entity_poly.pdbx_strand_id
1 'polypeptide(L)'
;MNQSSNIVMDTGHLPDLVCLSHLRWNFVFQRPQHLLSRFAKERRVFFFEEPVFGKGRARLQVTRSPEGVWVAVPHLPEGMDEQSVLDAQQVLLDELLHRHAVRRYVTWYYTPMALPFTRHLEPLAEAYDCMDELSAFRGAPPALLHREAELLGRVDLVFTGGQSLYEAKRDRHHSVHAFPSSVDVAHFATARRPIQDPADQAAIPHPRLGFFGVVDERMDLALLEAVADA
;
A
#
# COMPACT_ATOMS: atom_id res chain seq x y z
N MET A 1 -21.74 -4.07 -46.65
CA MET A 1 -22.48 -4.41 -45.42
C MET A 1 -21.59 -4.02 -44.24
N ASN A 2 -21.89 -2.86 -43.67
CA ASN A 2 -21.11 -2.32 -42.56
C ASN A 2 -21.65 -2.93 -41.25
N GLN A 3 -20.86 -3.76 -40.60
CA GLN A 3 -21.14 -4.17 -39.23
C GLN A 3 -20.55 -3.10 -38.29
N SER A 4 -21.40 -2.17 -37.88
CA SER A 4 -21.10 -1.25 -36.79
C SER A 4 -21.06 -2.06 -35.49
N SER A 5 -19.88 -2.28 -34.96
CA SER A 5 -19.68 -2.81 -33.61
C SER A 5 -20.28 -1.83 -32.62
N ASN A 6 -21.43 -2.15 -32.07
CA ASN A 6 -21.99 -1.44 -30.92
C ASN A 6 -21.07 -1.69 -29.71
N ILE A 7 -20.17 -0.77 -29.49
CA ILE A 7 -19.50 -0.65 -28.19
C ILE A 7 -20.58 -0.15 -27.23
N VAL A 8 -21.18 -1.07 -26.49
CA VAL A 8 -21.99 -0.73 -25.32
C VAL A 8 -21.04 -0.10 -24.31
N MET A 9 -21.05 1.21 -24.24
CA MET A 9 -20.43 1.96 -23.16
C MET A 9 -21.24 1.61 -21.90
N ASP A 10 -20.67 0.73 -21.06
CA ASP A 10 -21.20 0.46 -19.72
C ASP A 10 -21.02 1.72 -18.87
N THR A 11 -22.05 2.56 -18.89
CA THR A 11 -22.08 3.86 -18.23
C THR A 11 -22.60 3.70 -16.80
N GLY A 12 -21.79 3.16 -15.86
CA GLY A 12 -22.32 3.11 -14.50
C GLY A 12 -21.35 2.83 -13.38
N HIS A 13 -20.35 2.01 -13.57
CA HIS A 13 -19.45 1.65 -12.47
C HIS A 13 -18.01 2.04 -12.76
N LEU A 14 -17.37 2.71 -11.76
CA LEU A 14 -15.94 2.94 -11.78
C LEU A 14 -15.20 1.60 -11.87
N PRO A 15 -14.05 1.53 -12.56
CA PRO A 15 -13.26 0.31 -12.61
C PRO A 15 -12.84 -0.12 -11.22
N ASP A 16 -12.73 -1.42 -11.00
CA ASP A 16 -12.20 -1.98 -9.76
C ASP A 16 -10.78 -1.47 -9.49
N LEU A 17 -10.33 -1.50 -8.25
CA LEU A 17 -8.98 -1.17 -7.88
C LEU A 17 -8.27 -2.41 -7.34
N VAL A 18 -7.14 -2.78 -7.94
CA VAL A 18 -6.27 -3.87 -7.50
C VAL A 18 -4.99 -3.27 -6.93
N CYS A 19 -4.86 -3.28 -5.64
CA CYS A 19 -3.73 -2.71 -4.92
C CYS A 19 -2.72 -3.79 -4.54
N LEU A 20 -1.46 -3.58 -4.88
CA LEU A 20 -0.31 -4.46 -4.58
C LEU A 20 0.52 -3.79 -3.47
N SER A 21 0.58 -4.40 -2.30
CA SER A 21 1.16 -3.75 -1.12
C SER A 21 2.14 -4.63 -0.36
N HIS A 22 3.24 -4.01 0.09
CA HIS A 22 4.16 -4.59 1.06
C HIS A 22 3.67 -4.45 2.51
N LEU A 23 2.62 -3.67 2.72
CA LEU A 23 2.04 -3.42 4.04
C LEU A 23 0.90 -4.38 4.34
N ARG A 24 0.67 -4.64 5.63
CA ARG A 24 -0.48 -5.39 6.13
C ARG A 24 -1.65 -4.47 6.39
N TRP A 25 -2.84 -4.83 5.88
CA TRP A 25 -4.06 -4.05 6.10
C TRP A 25 -4.39 -3.88 7.58
N ASN A 26 -4.25 -4.96 8.34
CA ASN A 26 -4.64 -5.02 9.75
C ASN A 26 -3.49 -4.69 10.73
N PHE A 27 -2.44 -4.00 10.30
CA PHE A 27 -1.32 -3.66 11.17
C PHE A 27 -1.41 -2.22 11.70
N VAL A 28 -1.23 -1.23 10.84
CA VAL A 28 -1.29 0.19 11.20
C VAL A 28 -2.21 0.91 10.22
N PHE A 29 -3.11 1.74 10.74
CA PHE A 29 -3.99 2.55 9.91
C PHE A 29 -3.24 3.78 9.40
N GLN A 30 -2.78 3.73 8.18
CA GLN A 30 -1.94 4.74 7.56
C GLN A 30 -2.42 5.08 6.13
N ARG A 31 -1.58 5.66 5.28
CA ARG A 31 -1.94 6.12 3.93
C ARG A 31 -2.76 5.13 3.10
N PRO A 32 -2.36 3.84 2.95
CA PRO A 32 -3.18 2.90 2.21
C PRO A 32 -4.60 2.75 2.75
N GLN A 33 -4.76 2.58 4.05
CA GLN A 33 -6.07 2.43 4.67
C GLN A 33 -6.93 3.69 4.50
N HIS A 34 -6.32 4.88 4.68
CA HIS A 34 -7.01 6.14 4.50
C HIS A 34 -7.52 6.35 3.06
N LEU A 35 -6.73 6.00 2.06
CA LEU A 35 -7.12 6.17 0.65
C LEU A 35 -8.08 5.08 0.20
N LEU A 36 -7.72 3.82 0.44
CA LEU A 36 -8.46 2.68 -0.10
C LEU A 36 -9.83 2.50 0.55
N SER A 37 -9.99 2.85 1.82
CA SER A 37 -11.30 2.88 2.48
C SER A 37 -12.24 3.94 1.88
N ARG A 38 -11.69 5.04 1.34
CA ARG A 38 -12.47 6.05 0.62
C ARG A 38 -12.84 5.55 -0.77
N PHE A 39 -11.93 4.94 -1.50
CA PHE A 39 -12.20 4.34 -2.80
C PHE A 39 -13.22 3.20 -2.70
N ALA A 40 -13.21 2.42 -1.61
CA ALA A 40 -14.14 1.33 -1.38
C ALA A 40 -15.62 1.77 -1.25
N LYS A 41 -15.87 3.07 -1.04
CA LYS A 41 -17.24 3.64 -1.05
C LYS A 41 -17.85 3.75 -2.45
N GLU A 42 -17.01 3.78 -3.48
CA GLU A 42 -17.43 4.05 -4.87
C GLU A 42 -17.16 2.89 -5.83
N ARG A 43 -16.24 2.00 -5.47
CA ARG A 43 -15.80 0.87 -6.29
C ARG A 43 -15.34 -0.31 -5.44
N ARG A 44 -15.19 -1.49 -6.02
CA ARG A 44 -14.55 -2.61 -5.34
C ARG A 44 -13.04 -2.35 -5.28
N VAL A 45 -12.46 -2.62 -4.11
CA VAL A 45 -11.01 -2.51 -3.85
C VAL A 45 -10.51 -3.85 -3.36
N PHE A 46 -9.49 -4.36 -4.04
CA PHE A 46 -8.77 -5.58 -3.70
C PHE A 46 -7.36 -5.20 -3.25
N PHE A 47 -7.03 -5.50 -2.01
CA PHE A 47 -5.73 -5.22 -1.41
C PHE A 47 -4.96 -6.52 -1.27
N PHE A 48 -4.00 -6.73 -2.16
CA PHE A 48 -3.18 -7.93 -2.23
C PHE A 48 -1.87 -7.68 -1.46
N GLU A 49 -1.69 -8.43 -0.38
CA GLU A 49 -0.56 -8.31 0.53
C GLU A 49 0.63 -9.19 0.10
N GLU A 50 1.80 -8.93 0.68
CA GLU A 50 2.91 -9.86 0.60
C GLU A 50 2.56 -11.22 1.21
N PRO A 51 3.21 -12.32 0.76
CA PRO A 51 2.90 -13.65 1.27
C PRO A 51 3.24 -13.82 2.76
N VAL A 52 2.48 -14.69 3.40
CA VAL A 52 2.79 -15.26 4.70
C VAL A 52 3.28 -16.69 4.49
N PHE A 53 4.48 -16.96 4.98
CA PHE A 53 5.09 -18.29 4.86
C PHE A 53 4.73 -19.17 6.06
N GLY A 54 4.48 -20.44 5.79
CA GLY A 54 4.12 -21.40 6.84
C GLY A 54 3.95 -22.82 6.30
N LYS A 55 3.42 -23.68 7.13
CA LYS A 55 3.15 -25.07 6.76
C LYS A 55 1.88 -25.16 5.91
N GLY A 56 1.89 -26.08 4.94
CA GLY A 56 0.71 -26.38 4.11
C GLY A 56 0.91 -26.03 2.63
N ARG A 57 -0.19 -26.05 1.86
CA ARG A 57 -0.17 -25.76 0.43
C ARG A 57 -0.38 -24.25 0.19
N ALA A 58 0.09 -23.78 -0.95
CA ALA A 58 -0.21 -22.43 -1.42
C ALA A 58 -1.73 -22.22 -1.48
N ARG A 59 -2.21 -21.13 -0.91
CA ARG A 59 -3.62 -20.73 -0.91
C ARG A 59 -3.76 -19.22 -0.72
N LEU A 60 -4.87 -18.68 -1.19
CA LEU A 60 -5.23 -17.30 -0.95
C LEU A 60 -6.31 -17.20 0.14
N GLN A 61 -6.05 -16.44 1.18
CA GLN A 61 -7.05 -16.06 2.17
C GLN A 61 -7.62 -14.70 1.76
N VAL A 62 -8.93 -14.63 1.57
CA VAL A 62 -9.62 -13.38 1.22
C VAL A 62 -10.64 -13.07 2.30
N THR A 63 -10.54 -11.88 2.87
CA THR A 63 -11.47 -11.36 3.87
C THR A 63 -11.96 -9.98 3.45
N ARG A 64 -13.13 -9.58 3.91
CA ARG A 64 -13.65 -8.22 3.69
C ARG A 64 -13.47 -7.40 4.97
N SER A 65 -12.78 -6.27 4.87
CA SER A 65 -12.59 -5.38 6.01
C SER A 65 -13.88 -4.62 6.36
N PRO A 66 -13.98 -4.05 7.57
CA PRO A 66 -15.11 -3.18 7.94
C PRO A 66 -15.30 -1.99 7.00
N GLU A 67 -14.22 -1.49 6.40
CA GLU A 67 -14.22 -0.39 5.44
C GLU A 67 -14.67 -0.81 4.04
N GLY A 68 -14.90 -2.11 3.82
CA GLY A 68 -15.39 -2.67 2.56
C GLY A 68 -14.31 -3.11 1.57
N VAL A 69 -13.02 -3.07 1.97
CA VAL A 69 -11.89 -3.52 1.17
C VAL A 69 -11.76 -5.05 1.23
N TRP A 70 -11.52 -5.69 0.08
CA TRP A 70 -11.20 -7.10 -0.02
C TRP A 70 -9.70 -7.29 0.23
N VAL A 71 -9.35 -7.80 1.39
CA VAL A 71 -7.97 -8.08 1.79
C VAL A 71 -7.61 -9.50 1.40
N ALA A 72 -6.62 -9.64 0.53
CA ALA A 72 -6.16 -10.89 -0.04
C ALA A 72 -4.72 -11.18 0.42
N VAL A 73 -4.55 -12.23 1.21
CA VAL A 73 -3.27 -12.65 1.79
C VAL A 73 -2.84 -13.97 1.20
N PRO A 74 -1.76 -14.02 0.39
CA PRO A 74 -1.17 -15.27 -0.05
C PRO A 74 -0.55 -16.01 1.14
N HIS A 75 -0.86 -17.28 1.30
CA HIS A 75 -0.17 -18.19 2.21
C HIS A 75 0.65 -19.17 1.39
N LEU A 76 1.97 -19.18 1.56
CA LEU A 76 2.89 -20.00 0.79
C LEU A 76 3.66 -20.95 1.70
N PRO A 77 4.08 -22.13 1.19
CA PRO A 77 4.97 -23.03 1.91
C PRO A 77 6.31 -22.36 2.24
N GLU A 78 6.88 -22.69 3.38
CA GLU A 78 8.27 -22.36 3.68
C GLU A 78 9.25 -23.09 2.75
N GLY A 79 10.42 -22.49 2.49
CA GLY A 79 11.49 -23.11 1.71
C GLY A 79 11.32 -23.05 0.19
N MET A 80 10.35 -22.30 -0.33
CA MET A 80 10.24 -22.02 -1.76
C MET A 80 11.36 -21.09 -2.21
N ASP A 81 11.89 -21.31 -3.41
CA ASP A 81 12.78 -20.37 -4.07
C ASP A 81 12.04 -19.12 -4.57
N GLU A 82 12.78 -18.05 -4.90
CA GLU A 82 12.21 -16.76 -5.31
C GLU A 82 11.27 -16.90 -6.51
N GLN A 83 11.67 -17.67 -7.54
CA GLN A 83 10.84 -17.83 -8.74
C GLN A 83 9.53 -18.56 -8.43
N SER A 84 9.59 -19.62 -7.66
CA SER A 84 8.41 -20.38 -7.21
C SER A 84 7.44 -19.51 -6.39
N VAL A 85 7.97 -18.59 -5.57
CA VAL A 85 7.17 -17.62 -4.82
C VAL A 85 6.47 -16.63 -5.76
N LEU A 86 7.16 -16.13 -6.78
CA LEU A 86 6.57 -15.22 -7.78
C LEU A 86 5.48 -15.92 -8.60
N ASP A 87 5.74 -17.14 -9.08
CA ASP A 87 4.79 -17.93 -9.85
C ASP A 87 3.51 -18.23 -9.01
N ALA A 88 3.69 -18.59 -7.75
CA ALA A 88 2.57 -18.84 -6.85
C ALA A 88 1.73 -17.58 -6.59
N GLN A 89 2.38 -16.42 -6.40
CA GLN A 89 1.67 -15.15 -6.23
C GLN A 89 0.90 -14.77 -7.49
N GLN A 90 1.48 -14.99 -8.68
CA GLN A 90 0.80 -14.76 -9.95
C GLN A 90 -0.47 -15.60 -10.05
N VAL A 91 -0.35 -16.92 -9.83
CA VAL A 91 -1.51 -17.85 -9.88
C VAL A 91 -2.60 -17.42 -8.89
N LEU A 92 -2.24 -17.08 -7.65
CA LEU A 92 -3.20 -16.69 -6.63
C LEU A 92 -3.87 -15.34 -6.93
N LEU A 93 -3.15 -14.40 -7.54
CA LEU A 93 -3.72 -13.13 -8.00
C LEU A 93 -4.69 -13.35 -9.16
N ASP A 94 -4.33 -14.17 -10.14
CA ASP A 94 -5.19 -14.51 -11.28
C ASP A 94 -6.47 -15.22 -10.81
N GLU A 95 -6.36 -16.14 -9.84
CA GLU A 95 -7.51 -16.78 -9.21
C GLU A 95 -8.42 -15.76 -8.51
N LEU A 96 -7.85 -14.76 -7.83
CA LEU A 96 -8.61 -13.68 -7.20
C LEU A 96 -9.41 -12.91 -8.23
N LEU A 97 -8.75 -12.44 -9.29
CA LEU A 97 -9.37 -11.64 -10.35
C LEU A 97 -10.47 -12.44 -11.05
N HIS A 98 -10.21 -13.70 -11.37
CA HIS A 98 -11.18 -14.60 -12.00
C HIS A 98 -12.40 -14.84 -11.09
N ARG A 99 -12.16 -15.24 -9.82
CA ARG A 99 -13.22 -15.58 -8.84
C ARG A 99 -14.16 -14.41 -8.59
N HIS A 100 -13.64 -13.19 -8.57
CA HIS A 100 -14.41 -11.98 -8.34
C HIS A 100 -14.89 -11.29 -9.65
N ALA A 101 -14.67 -11.93 -10.81
CA ALA A 101 -15.00 -11.38 -12.13
C ALA A 101 -14.46 -9.93 -12.31
N VAL A 102 -13.22 -9.69 -11.90
CA VAL A 102 -12.52 -8.40 -12.08
C VAL A 102 -12.06 -8.32 -13.53
N ARG A 103 -12.74 -7.51 -14.35
CA ARG A 103 -12.46 -7.40 -15.79
C ARG A 103 -11.99 -6.01 -16.22
N ARG A 104 -12.47 -4.98 -15.53
CA ARG A 104 -12.11 -3.58 -15.77
C ARG A 104 -11.55 -3.05 -14.48
N TYR A 105 -10.25 -2.81 -14.39
CA TYR A 105 -9.58 -2.43 -13.17
C TYR A 105 -8.41 -1.50 -13.44
N VAL A 106 -7.99 -0.82 -12.38
CA VAL A 106 -6.75 -0.06 -12.27
C VAL A 106 -5.83 -0.80 -11.30
N THR A 107 -4.56 -0.93 -11.63
CA THR A 107 -3.56 -1.41 -10.67
C THR A 107 -2.96 -0.24 -9.90
N TRP A 108 -2.76 -0.45 -8.59
CA TRP A 108 -2.19 0.52 -7.66
C TRP A 108 -1.06 -0.12 -6.89
N TYR A 109 0.16 0.31 -7.19
CA TYR A 109 1.36 -0.25 -6.57
C TYR A 109 1.80 0.59 -5.37
N TYR A 110 1.96 -0.04 -4.22
CA TYR A 110 2.71 0.49 -3.07
C TYR A 110 4.13 -0.08 -3.01
N THR A 111 4.44 -1.09 -3.83
CA THR A 111 5.76 -1.71 -3.88
C THR A 111 6.14 -2.13 -5.30
N PRO A 112 7.37 -1.81 -5.75
CA PRO A 112 7.88 -2.32 -7.01
C PRO A 112 8.11 -3.84 -7.00
N MET A 113 8.16 -4.44 -5.81
CA MET A 113 8.40 -5.88 -5.67
C MET A 113 7.24 -6.74 -6.20
N ALA A 114 6.06 -6.15 -6.41
CA ALA A 114 4.93 -6.83 -7.03
C ALA A 114 5.04 -6.95 -8.56
N LEU A 115 5.88 -6.13 -9.20
CA LEU A 115 5.96 -6.06 -10.65
C LEU A 115 6.24 -7.41 -11.33
N PRO A 116 7.16 -8.28 -10.84
CA PRO A 116 7.47 -9.53 -11.52
C PRO A 116 6.28 -10.46 -11.73
N PHE A 117 5.36 -10.54 -10.77
CA PHE A 117 4.19 -11.42 -10.88
C PHE A 117 2.94 -10.72 -11.43
N THR A 118 3.04 -9.42 -11.77
CA THR A 118 1.91 -8.64 -12.31
C THR A 118 2.14 -8.13 -13.73
N ARG A 119 3.31 -8.39 -14.34
CA ARG A 119 3.64 -7.91 -15.71
C ARG A 119 2.65 -8.32 -16.78
N HIS A 120 1.99 -9.47 -16.62
CA HIS A 120 1.04 -10.04 -17.56
C HIS A 120 -0.34 -9.39 -17.48
N LEU A 121 -0.61 -8.59 -16.45
CA LEU A 121 -1.90 -7.92 -16.29
C LEU A 121 -2.08 -6.80 -17.31
N GLU A 122 -3.32 -6.64 -17.77
CA GLU A 122 -3.75 -5.61 -18.72
C GLU A 122 -4.80 -4.69 -18.05
N PRO A 123 -4.40 -3.85 -17.08
CA PRO A 123 -5.32 -2.90 -16.46
C PRO A 123 -5.67 -1.75 -17.39
N LEU A 124 -6.72 -0.98 -17.05
CA LEU A 124 -7.07 0.26 -17.75
C LEU A 124 -6.09 1.39 -17.51
N ALA A 125 -5.43 1.37 -16.36
CA ALA A 125 -4.36 2.29 -15.98
C ALA A 125 -3.55 1.68 -14.83
N GLU A 126 -2.31 2.14 -14.69
CA GLU A 126 -1.39 1.73 -13.63
C GLU A 126 -0.92 2.95 -12.84
N ALA A 127 -0.98 2.89 -11.53
CA ALA A 127 -0.49 3.94 -10.65
C ALA A 127 0.54 3.40 -9.65
N TYR A 128 1.62 4.16 -9.44
CA TYR A 128 2.57 3.91 -8.37
C TYR A 128 2.44 4.98 -7.28
N ASP A 129 2.07 4.59 -6.08
CA ASP A 129 2.02 5.45 -4.91
C ASP A 129 3.28 5.24 -4.06
N CYS A 130 4.32 6.01 -4.38
CA CYS A 130 5.60 6.02 -3.70
C CYS A 130 5.46 6.78 -2.37
N MET A 131 4.98 6.09 -1.34
CA MET A 131 4.78 6.70 -0.04
C MET A 131 6.06 6.80 0.80
N ASP A 132 7.05 5.95 0.52
CA ASP A 132 8.35 5.88 1.19
C ASP A 132 9.47 5.62 0.18
N GLU A 133 10.71 6.01 0.52
CA GLU A 133 11.90 5.60 -0.22
C GLU A 133 12.32 4.20 0.26
N LEU A 134 11.64 3.17 -0.27
CA LEU A 134 11.82 1.78 0.18
C LEU A 134 13.25 1.29 0.05
N SER A 135 14.02 1.82 -0.91
CA SER A 135 15.43 1.46 -1.13
C SER A 135 16.36 1.98 -0.03
N ALA A 136 15.93 2.97 0.74
CA ALA A 136 16.70 3.54 1.83
C ALA A 136 16.55 2.78 3.17
N PHE A 137 15.59 1.85 3.25
CA PHE A 137 15.44 1.04 4.46
C PHE A 137 16.55 0.01 4.61
N ARG A 138 16.99 -0.20 5.86
CA ARG A 138 17.96 -1.24 6.17
C ARG A 138 17.41 -2.62 5.79
N GLY A 139 18.20 -3.35 5.00
CA GLY A 139 17.79 -4.68 4.50
C GLY A 139 16.87 -4.65 3.28
N ALA A 140 16.73 -3.49 2.61
CA ALA A 140 15.99 -3.41 1.35
C ALA A 140 16.54 -4.42 0.32
N PRO A 141 15.67 -5.16 -0.38
CA PRO A 141 16.12 -6.13 -1.39
C PRO A 141 16.97 -5.46 -2.47
N PRO A 142 18.10 -6.03 -2.89
CA PRO A 142 18.94 -5.45 -3.95
C PRO A 142 18.20 -5.21 -5.27
N ALA A 143 17.21 -6.03 -5.58
CA ALA A 143 16.39 -5.90 -6.78
C ALA A 143 15.45 -4.69 -6.77
N LEU A 144 15.21 -4.06 -5.62
CA LEU A 144 14.19 -3.02 -5.45
C LEU A 144 14.43 -1.81 -6.37
N LEU A 145 15.67 -1.31 -6.44
CA LEU A 145 16.02 -0.16 -7.29
C LEU A 145 15.77 -0.45 -8.78
N HIS A 146 16.14 -1.65 -9.23
CA HIS A 146 15.90 -2.05 -10.61
C HIS A 146 14.41 -2.19 -10.90
N ARG A 147 13.66 -2.84 -10.01
CA ARG A 147 12.21 -3.00 -10.14
C ARG A 147 11.45 -1.67 -10.06
N GLU A 148 11.94 -0.72 -9.26
CA GLU A 148 11.37 0.63 -9.24
C GLU A 148 11.60 1.36 -10.56
N ALA A 149 12.79 1.27 -11.12
CA ALA A 149 13.08 1.88 -12.41
C ALA A 149 12.21 1.28 -13.54
N GLU A 150 11.99 -0.03 -13.52
CA GLU A 150 11.09 -0.72 -14.45
C GLU A 150 9.64 -0.28 -14.24
N LEU A 151 9.17 -0.21 -12.99
CA LEU A 151 7.80 0.22 -12.65
C LEU A 151 7.55 1.66 -13.10
N LEU A 152 8.49 2.58 -12.87
CA LEU A 152 8.42 3.97 -13.34
C LEU A 152 8.37 4.07 -14.87
N GLY A 153 8.97 3.15 -15.60
CA GLY A 153 8.87 3.08 -17.05
C GLY A 153 7.53 2.52 -17.58
N ARG A 154 6.69 1.98 -16.69
CA ARG A 154 5.46 1.27 -17.06
C ARG A 154 4.18 1.99 -16.64
N VAL A 155 4.14 2.55 -15.42
CA VAL A 155 2.93 3.15 -14.88
C VAL A 155 2.52 4.42 -15.63
N ASP A 156 1.24 4.77 -15.58
CA ASP A 156 0.70 6.02 -16.15
C ASP A 156 0.85 7.20 -15.19
N LEU A 157 0.79 6.94 -13.89
CA LEU A 157 0.79 7.95 -12.83
C LEU A 157 1.71 7.55 -11.68
N VAL A 158 2.43 8.53 -11.15
CA VAL A 158 3.21 8.40 -9.92
C VAL A 158 2.74 9.41 -8.89
N PHE A 159 2.37 8.93 -7.72
CA PHE A 159 2.10 9.75 -6.54
C PHE A 159 3.25 9.64 -5.57
N THR A 160 3.58 10.73 -4.87
CA THR A 160 4.64 10.72 -3.85
C THR A 160 4.09 11.17 -2.50
N GLY A 161 4.48 10.46 -1.44
CA GLY A 161 4.01 10.70 -0.06
C GLY A 161 4.62 11.94 0.62
N GLY A 162 5.51 12.66 -0.06
CA GLY A 162 6.16 13.84 0.47
C GLY A 162 6.91 14.63 -0.59
N GLN A 163 7.33 15.85 -0.23
CA GLN A 163 8.01 16.76 -1.15
C GLN A 163 9.40 16.24 -1.57
N SER A 164 10.17 15.67 -0.65
CA SER A 164 11.50 15.10 -0.96
C SER A 164 11.41 13.91 -1.93
N LEU A 165 10.38 13.07 -1.78
CA LEU A 165 10.10 11.98 -2.73
C LEU A 165 9.71 12.53 -4.10
N TYR A 166 8.90 13.59 -4.14
CA TYR A 166 8.54 14.25 -5.40
C TYR A 166 9.78 14.76 -6.12
N GLU A 167 10.65 15.47 -5.42
CA GLU A 167 11.90 16.01 -5.99
C GLU A 167 12.83 14.90 -6.50
N ALA A 168 12.89 13.78 -5.81
CA ALA A 168 13.69 12.62 -6.20
C ALA A 168 13.12 11.86 -7.43
N LYS A 169 11.80 11.92 -7.67
CA LYS A 169 11.14 11.13 -8.71
C LYS A 169 10.65 11.95 -9.91
N ARG A 170 10.47 13.28 -9.80
CA ARG A 170 9.85 14.14 -10.82
C ARG A 170 10.52 14.09 -12.20
N ASP A 171 11.83 13.88 -12.24
CA ASP A 171 12.61 13.80 -13.48
C ASP A 171 12.72 12.35 -14.02
N ARG A 172 12.13 11.37 -13.30
CA ARG A 172 12.17 9.95 -13.66
C ARG A 172 10.89 9.44 -14.31
N HIS A 173 9.83 10.25 -14.31
CA HIS A 173 8.55 9.92 -14.95
C HIS A 173 7.81 11.19 -15.36
N HIS A 174 7.08 11.13 -16.49
CA HIS A 174 6.41 12.30 -17.08
C HIS A 174 5.20 12.81 -16.27
N SER A 175 4.62 12.01 -15.42
CA SER A 175 3.42 12.34 -14.63
C SER A 175 3.62 11.98 -13.16
N VAL A 176 4.35 12.84 -12.43
CA VAL A 176 4.63 12.72 -11.00
C VAL A 176 3.87 13.80 -10.24
N HIS A 177 3.17 13.41 -9.19
CA HIS A 177 2.33 14.31 -8.40
C HIS A 177 2.64 14.19 -6.92
N ALA A 178 2.91 15.33 -6.25
CA ALA A 178 3.09 15.38 -4.81
C ALA A 178 1.73 15.31 -4.08
N PHE A 179 1.52 14.22 -3.36
CA PHE A 179 0.37 14.03 -2.47
C PHE A 179 0.87 13.64 -1.08
N PRO A 180 1.36 14.60 -0.29
CA PRO A 180 1.85 14.33 1.06
C PRO A 180 0.78 13.62 1.89
N SER A 181 1.24 12.71 2.75
CA SER A 181 0.34 12.06 3.69
C SER A 181 -0.30 13.10 4.58
N SER A 182 -1.61 13.01 4.74
CA SER A 182 -2.41 13.89 5.59
C SER A 182 -2.91 13.13 6.81
N VAL A 183 -3.72 13.78 7.63
CA VAL A 183 -4.31 13.19 8.83
C VAL A 183 -5.82 13.13 8.73
N ASP A 184 -6.44 12.24 9.49
CA ASP A 184 -7.88 12.28 9.75
C ASP A 184 -8.19 13.45 10.69
N VAL A 185 -8.58 14.58 10.09
CA VAL A 185 -8.83 15.83 10.82
C VAL A 185 -9.92 15.65 11.89
N ALA A 186 -10.98 14.89 11.62
CA ALA A 186 -12.05 14.66 12.56
C ALA A 186 -11.56 13.89 13.80
N HIS A 187 -10.75 12.86 13.58
CA HIS A 187 -10.13 12.08 14.65
C HIS A 187 -9.18 12.94 15.50
N PHE A 188 -8.18 13.57 14.88
CA PHE A 188 -7.17 14.35 15.62
C PHE A 188 -7.72 15.65 16.23
N ALA A 189 -8.80 16.23 15.68
CA ALA A 189 -9.45 17.40 16.28
C ALA A 189 -10.08 17.11 17.66
N THR A 190 -10.28 15.86 18.03
CA THR A 190 -10.72 15.48 19.38
C THR A 190 -9.76 15.98 20.47
N ALA A 191 -8.46 16.02 20.19
CA ALA A 191 -7.45 16.53 21.11
C ALA A 191 -7.56 18.04 21.43
N ARG A 192 -8.37 18.80 20.67
CA ARG A 192 -8.64 20.22 20.95
C ARG A 192 -9.69 20.43 22.06
N ARG A 193 -10.34 19.37 22.48
CA ARG A 193 -11.34 19.39 23.54
C ARG A 193 -10.71 18.89 24.83
N PRO A 194 -11.19 19.34 26.02
CA PRO A 194 -10.81 18.71 27.26
C PRO A 194 -11.19 17.21 27.20
N ILE A 195 -10.21 16.35 27.31
CA ILE A 195 -10.36 14.90 27.38
C ILE A 195 -9.69 14.40 28.63
N GLN A 196 -10.18 13.32 29.19
CA GLN A 196 -9.53 12.66 30.31
C GLN A 196 -8.23 12.02 29.80
N ASP A 197 -7.16 12.16 30.57
CA ASP A 197 -5.89 11.50 30.28
C ASP A 197 -6.08 9.98 30.19
N PRO A 198 -5.45 9.31 29.21
CA PRO A 198 -5.40 7.86 29.18
C PRO A 198 -4.85 7.29 30.50
N ALA A 199 -5.40 6.17 30.94
CA ALA A 199 -5.07 5.60 32.26
C ALA A 199 -3.58 5.25 32.41
N ASP A 200 -2.92 4.87 31.32
CA ASP A 200 -1.48 4.57 31.25
C ASP A 200 -0.59 5.81 31.31
N GLN A 201 -1.13 6.99 31.05
CA GLN A 201 -0.42 8.27 31.06
C GLN A 201 -0.77 9.13 32.29
N ALA A 202 -1.86 8.86 32.97
CA ALA A 202 -2.39 9.68 34.06
C ALA A 202 -1.39 9.87 35.21
N ALA A 203 -0.51 8.88 35.46
CA ALA A 203 0.51 8.93 36.49
C ALA A 203 1.80 9.67 36.10
N ILE A 204 1.97 10.04 34.83
CA ILE A 204 3.15 10.74 34.33
C ILE A 204 2.99 12.25 34.65
N PRO A 205 3.94 12.89 35.36
CA PRO A 205 3.84 14.31 35.64
C PRO A 205 4.00 15.17 34.38
N HIS A 206 3.51 16.41 34.44
CA HIS A 206 3.71 17.42 33.40
C HIS A 206 5.01 18.21 33.61
N PRO A 207 5.67 18.69 32.53
CA PRO A 207 5.27 18.54 31.11
C PRO A 207 5.53 17.12 30.60
N ARG A 208 4.69 16.64 29.67
CA ARG A 208 4.85 15.35 29.03
C ARG A 208 5.32 15.55 27.59
N LEU A 209 6.42 14.90 27.26
CA LEU A 209 6.90 14.78 25.88
C LEU A 209 6.63 13.37 25.40
N GLY A 210 6.00 13.23 24.24
CA GLY A 210 5.58 11.92 23.71
C GLY A 210 6.13 11.67 22.32
N PHE A 211 6.54 10.43 22.08
CA PHE A 211 6.78 9.91 20.75
C PHE A 211 5.84 8.73 20.50
N PHE A 212 5.23 8.69 19.35
CA PHE A 212 4.48 7.54 18.87
C PHE A 212 4.97 7.16 17.47
N GLY A 213 5.23 5.88 17.25
CA GLY A 213 5.80 5.34 16.01
C GLY A 213 6.63 4.10 16.28
N VAL A 214 7.32 3.64 15.23
CA VAL A 214 8.27 2.53 15.37
C VAL A 214 9.58 3.07 15.91
N VAL A 215 10.05 2.48 17.01
CA VAL A 215 11.37 2.75 17.59
C VAL A 215 12.38 1.87 16.82
N ASP A 216 13.21 2.49 15.99
CA ASP A 216 14.21 1.82 15.17
C ASP A 216 15.50 2.65 15.06
N GLU A 217 16.39 2.26 14.16
CA GLU A 217 17.71 2.89 13.95
C GLU A 217 17.67 4.37 13.52
N ARG A 218 16.50 4.90 13.15
CA ARG A 218 16.33 6.32 12.78
C ARG A 218 16.16 7.22 14.01
N MET A 219 15.98 6.64 15.19
CA MET A 219 15.80 7.39 16.44
C MET A 219 17.15 7.75 17.07
N ASP A 220 17.36 9.02 17.37
CA ASP A 220 18.51 9.50 18.12
C ASP A 220 18.26 9.34 19.62
N LEU A 221 18.69 8.19 20.16
CA LEU A 221 18.52 7.87 21.58
C LEU A 221 19.33 8.80 22.49
N ALA A 222 20.51 9.28 22.04
CA ALA A 222 21.33 10.19 22.85
C ALA A 222 20.65 11.55 22.99
N LEU A 223 19.97 12.02 21.94
CA LEU A 223 19.17 13.24 22.01
C LEU A 223 17.98 13.07 22.97
N LEU A 224 17.33 11.92 22.98
CA LEU A 224 16.21 11.64 23.90
C LEU A 224 16.66 11.62 25.36
N GLU A 225 17.79 11.00 25.64
CA GLU A 225 18.40 11.00 26.98
C GLU A 225 18.70 12.44 27.42
N ALA A 226 19.36 13.24 26.57
CA ALA A 226 19.68 14.61 26.87
C ALA A 226 18.43 15.50 27.13
N VAL A 227 17.34 15.24 26.41
CA VAL A 227 16.07 15.96 26.62
C VAL A 227 15.37 15.51 27.92
N ALA A 228 15.51 14.24 28.30
CA ALA A 228 14.91 13.71 29.50
C ALA A 228 15.64 14.21 30.77
N ASP A 229 16.93 14.53 30.65
CA ASP A 229 17.77 15.03 31.74
C ASP A 229 17.71 16.57 31.94
N ALA A 230 17.12 17.28 30.98
CA ALA A 230 17.00 18.74 30.97
C ALA A 230 15.73 19.26 31.66
#